data_a58e41e740f79979b133716661210e01
#
_entry.id   a58e41e740f79979b133716661210e01
#
_cell.length_a   1.000
_cell.length_b   1.000
_cell.length_c   1.000
_cell.angle_alpha   90.00
_cell.angle_beta   90.00
_cell.angle_gamma   90.00
#
_symmetry.space_group_name_H-M   'P 1'
#
loop_
_entity.id
_entity.type
_entity.pdbx_description
1 polymer ?
#
loop_
_entity_poly.entity_id
_entity_poly.type
_entity_poly.pdbx_seq_one_letter_code
_entity_poly.pdbx_strand_id
1 'polypeptide(L)'
;MSQTEEESKRYTDLMDYYTLWVHQIKTPIAASQLLLQDVTDSKTRALLEQEVFKIDSYTNLVLQYLRLENFHDDLQLRQVTLEDLVKEVVRKHSLFFIQKGLTINLHDLDVKVVSDEKWLLVIIEQVLSNSLKYTKSGGIEIYFKDNGLHLKDSGIGIKNSDILRVFERGFSGYNGRLTQQSSGLGLYLSKKIADQLGHDISISSQVGQGTTVSIHFQKQKLAID
;
A
#
# COMPACT_ATOMS: atom_id res chain seq x y z
N MET A 1 15.18 24.60 28.97
CA MET A 1 14.51 23.90 27.89
C MET A 1 13.02 23.91 28.21
N SER A 2 12.17 24.33 27.27
CA SER A 2 10.73 24.30 27.50
C SER A 2 10.24 22.83 27.40
N GLN A 3 9.12 22.52 28.04
CA GLN A 3 8.51 21.20 28.02
C GLN A 3 8.25 20.73 26.56
N THR A 4 7.94 21.66 25.67
CA THR A 4 7.72 21.44 24.21
C THR A 4 9.02 21.05 23.49
N GLU A 5 10.18 21.58 23.88
CA GLU A 5 11.49 21.23 23.28
C GLU A 5 11.93 19.83 23.69
N GLU A 6 11.65 19.42 24.94
CA GLU A 6 11.95 18.06 25.41
C GLU A 6 11.05 17.00 24.74
N GLU A 7 9.76 17.31 24.55
CA GLU A 7 8.83 16.43 23.85
C GLU A 7 9.23 16.27 22.37
N SER A 8 9.58 17.37 21.70
CA SER A 8 10.03 17.34 20.30
C SER A 8 11.32 16.53 20.14
N LYS A 9 12.27 16.69 21.06
CA LYS A 9 13.52 15.94 21.04
C LYS A 9 13.30 14.44 21.27
N ARG A 10 12.50 14.07 22.25
CA ARG A 10 12.14 12.66 22.51
C ARG A 10 11.47 12.01 21.30
N TYR A 11 10.62 12.79 20.62
CA TYR A 11 9.96 12.32 19.41
C TYR A 11 10.98 12.06 18.28
N THR A 12 11.89 13.01 18.03
CA THR A 12 12.95 12.85 17.01
C THR A 12 13.83 11.65 17.32
N ASP A 13 14.30 11.51 18.58
CA ASP A 13 15.12 10.37 19.02
C ASP A 13 14.39 9.02 18.80
N LEU A 14 13.08 8.97 19.03
CA LEU A 14 12.24 7.79 18.81
C LEU A 14 12.14 7.45 17.31
N MET A 15 11.98 8.45 16.45
CA MET A 15 11.93 8.29 15.00
C MET A 15 13.24 7.77 14.42
N ASP A 16 14.35 8.32 14.86
CA ASP A 16 15.70 7.89 14.50
C ASP A 16 15.93 6.44 14.93
N TYR A 17 15.52 6.08 16.14
CA TYR A 17 15.59 4.72 16.64
C TYR A 17 14.79 3.74 15.77
N TYR A 18 13.54 4.04 15.46
CA TYR A 18 12.71 3.17 14.60
C TYR A 18 13.25 3.08 13.18
N THR A 19 13.77 4.17 12.63
CA THR A 19 14.39 4.18 11.30
C THR A 19 15.61 3.25 11.27
N LEU A 20 16.48 3.34 12.28
CA LEU A 20 17.63 2.45 12.42
C LEU A 20 17.20 0.99 12.61
N TRP A 21 16.20 0.75 13.44
CA TRP A 21 15.66 -0.59 13.69
C TRP A 21 15.11 -1.24 12.41
N VAL A 22 14.39 -0.50 11.59
CA VAL A 22 13.91 -1.03 10.30
C VAL A 22 15.07 -1.33 9.35
N HIS A 23 16.10 -0.50 9.30
CA HIS A 23 17.30 -0.81 8.50
C HIS A 23 17.98 -2.09 8.97
N GLN A 24 18.03 -2.32 10.27
CA GLN A 24 18.58 -3.56 10.84
C GLN A 24 17.75 -4.80 10.50
N ILE A 25 16.42 -4.68 10.38
CA ILE A 25 15.55 -5.78 9.95
C ILE A 25 15.66 -6.07 8.46
N LYS A 26 15.88 -5.05 7.62
CA LYS A 26 16.07 -5.24 6.17
C LYS A 26 17.27 -6.12 5.82
N THR A 27 18.33 -6.08 6.62
CA THR A 27 19.52 -6.90 6.41
C THR A 27 19.24 -8.41 6.48
N PRO A 28 18.64 -8.95 7.57
CA PRO A 28 18.28 -10.37 7.62
C PRO A 28 17.16 -10.75 6.62
N ILE A 29 16.28 -9.83 6.24
CA ILE A 29 15.31 -10.08 5.16
C ILE A 29 16.05 -10.33 3.84
N ALA A 30 16.99 -9.45 3.47
CA ALA A 30 17.79 -9.62 2.25
C ALA A 30 18.62 -10.91 2.29
N ALA A 31 19.23 -11.24 3.43
CA ALA A 31 19.93 -12.51 3.61
C ALA A 31 19.00 -13.73 3.44
N SER A 32 17.78 -13.66 3.99
CA SER A 32 16.78 -14.72 3.83
C SER A 32 16.37 -14.92 2.36
N GLN A 33 16.22 -13.80 1.61
CA GLN A 33 15.92 -13.84 0.18
C GLN A 33 17.03 -14.51 -0.63
N LEU A 34 18.30 -14.29 -0.26
CA LEU A 34 19.45 -14.97 -0.89
C LEU A 34 19.46 -16.47 -0.59
N LEU A 35 19.26 -16.84 0.68
CA LEU A 35 19.23 -18.25 1.10
C LEU A 35 18.08 -19.04 0.44
N LEU A 36 16.98 -18.37 0.14
CA LEU A 36 15.84 -18.99 -0.56
C LEU A 36 16.19 -19.44 -1.98
N GLN A 37 17.20 -18.86 -2.61
CA GLN A 37 17.64 -19.28 -3.96
C GLN A 37 18.21 -20.71 -3.95
N ASP A 38 18.74 -21.17 -2.81
CA ASP A 38 19.31 -22.50 -2.65
C ASP A 38 18.26 -23.56 -2.26
N VAL A 39 17.01 -23.16 -1.98
CA VAL A 39 15.92 -24.09 -1.68
C VAL A 39 15.46 -24.77 -2.98
N THR A 40 15.71 -26.07 -3.07
CA THR A 40 15.44 -26.90 -4.27
C THR A 40 13.98 -27.23 -4.45
N ASP A 41 13.22 -27.43 -3.35
CA ASP A 41 11.78 -27.66 -3.43
C ASP A 41 11.03 -26.38 -3.77
N SER A 42 10.51 -26.33 -5.00
CA SER A 42 9.84 -25.14 -5.55
C SER A 42 8.62 -24.69 -4.74
N LYS A 43 7.89 -25.63 -4.16
CA LYS A 43 6.70 -25.34 -3.35
C LYS A 43 7.07 -24.70 -2.02
N THR A 44 8.04 -25.29 -1.31
CA THR A 44 8.56 -24.75 -0.05
C THR A 44 9.19 -23.39 -0.28
N ARG A 45 9.99 -23.22 -1.35
CA ARG A 45 10.60 -21.95 -1.71
C ARG A 45 9.54 -20.86 -1.91
N ALA A 46 8.51 -21.13 -2.70
CA ALA A 46 7.45 -20.17 -2.98
C ALA A 46 6.68 -19.75 -1.72
N LEU A 47 6.43 -20.68 -0.78
CA LEU A 47 5.79 -20.35 0.50
C LEU A 47 6.69 -19.48 1.38
N LEU A 48 7.98 -19.78 1.47
CA LEU A 48 8.93 -18.99 2.25
C LEU A 48 9.15 -17.60 1.64
N GLU A 49 9.24 -17.49 0.31
CA GLU A 49 9.31 -16.20 -0.39
C GLU A 49 8.12 -15.30 -0.05
N GLN A 50 6.90 -15.88 0.04
CA GLN A 50 5.72 -15.13 0.47
C GLN A 50 5.84 -14.60 1.90
N GLU A 51 6.31 -15.43 2.84
CA GLU A 51 6.45 -15.00 4.23
C GLU A 51 7.52 -13.91 4.38
N VAL A 52 8.66 -14.05 3.70
CA VAL A 52 9.71 -13.02 3.68
C VAL A 52 9.19 -11.71 3.06
N PHE A 53 8.43 -11.79 1.96
CA PHE A 53 7.79 -10.63 1.36
C PHE A 53 6.80 -9.93 2.31
N LYS A 54 6.00 -10.70 3.08
CA LYS A 54 5.09 -10.12 4.07
C LYS A 54 5.86 -9.38 5.17
N ILE A 55 6.97 -9.95 5.67
CA ILE A 55 7.81 -9.30 6.68
C ILE A 55 8.37 -7.98 6.12
N ASP A 56 8.91 -7.99 4.90
CA ASP A 56 9.41 -6.77 4.25
C ASP A 56 8.31 -5.72 4.08
N SER A 57 7.12 -6.15 3.64
CA SER A 57 5.96 -5.26 3.46
C SER A 57 5.51 -4.62 4.78
N TYR A 58 5.47 -5.36 5.88
CA TYR A 58 5.14 -4.81 7.20
C TYR A 58 6.21 -3.85 7.70
N THR A 59 7.48 -4.16 7.48
CA THR A 59 8.60 -3.30 7.83
C THR A 59 8.54 -1.97 7.07
N ASN A 60 8.27 -2.03 5.77
CA ASN A 60 8.10 -0.84 4.93
C ASN A 60 6.87 -0.02 5.35
N LEU A 61 5.75 -0.67 5.71
CA LEU A 61 4.55 0.01 6.21
C LEU A 61 4.83 0.83 7.47
N VAL A 62 5.60 0.27 8.41
CA VAL A 62 6.02 0.98 9.64
C VAL A 62 6.87 2.20 9.28
N LEU A 63 7.86 2.04 8.40
CA LEU A 63 8.70 3.16 7.94
C LEU A 63 7.89 4.29 7.30
N GLN A 64 6.95 3.93 6.42
CA GLN A 64 6.09 4.89 5.75
C GLN A 64 5.20 5.64 6.75
N TYR A 65 4.68 4.93 7.76
CA TYR A 65 3.90 5.54 8.82
C TYR A 65 4.72 6.56 9.63
N LEU A 66 5.97 6.22 9.96
CA LEU A 66 6.89 7.12 10.68
C LEU A 66 7.25 8.36 9.84
N ARG A 67 7.52 8.19 8.54
CA ARG A 67 7.84 9.29 7.62
C ARG A 67 6.67 10.23 7.36
N LEU A 68 5.45 9.78 7.60
CA LEU A 68 4.26 10.60 7.35
C LEU A 68 4.23 11.89 8.18
N GLU A 69 4.90 11.91 9.32
CA GLU A 69 4.96 13.10 10.17
C GLU A 69 5.88 14.19 9.60
N ASN A 70 6.91 13.80 8.83
CA ASN A 70 7.79 14.71 8.09
C ASN A 70 7.42 14.76 6.59
N PHE A 71 6.14 14.53 6.27
CA PHE A 71 5.64 14.42 4.89
C PHE A 71 6.03 15.62 4.02
N HIS A 72 5.96 16.83 4.57
CA HIS A 72 6.20 18.07 3.81
C HIS A 72 7.66 18.28 3.44
N ASP A 73 8.60 17.73 4.20
CA ASP A 73 10.04 17.93 3.97
C ASP A 73 10.53 17.15 2.74
N ASP A 74 9.85 16.03 2.42
CA ASP A 74 10.21 15.12 1.32
C ASP A 74 9.24 15.21 0.12
N LEU A 75 8.24 16.10 0.16
CA LEU A 75 7.20 16.18 -0.88
C LEU A 75 7.75 16.73 -2.20
N GLN A 76 7.64 15.94 -3.26
CA GLN A 76 8.04 16.31 -4.61
C GLN A 76 6.88 16.14 -5.60
N LEU A 77 6.08 17.18 -5.76
CA LEU A 77 4.98 17.16 -6.74
C LEU A 77 5.53 17.27 -8.16
N ARG A 78 5.24 16.27 -8.99
CA ARG A 78 5.63 16.23 -10.40
C ARG A 78 4.56 15.57 -11.26
N GLN A 79 4.71 15.64 -12.57
CA GLN A 79 3.90 14.80 -13.47
C GLN A 79 4.39 13.37 -13.37
N VAL A 80 3.46 12.46 -13.07
CA VAL A 80 3.72 11.03 -12.88
C VAL A 80 2.84 10.26 -13.87
N THR A 81 3.43 9.30 -14.58
CA THR A 81 2.70 8.39 -15.48
C THR A 81 2.11 7.26 -14.67
N LEU A 82 0.78 7.14 -14.66
CA LEU A 82 0.09 6.11 -13.87
C LEU A 82 0.42 4.69 -14.32
N GLU A 83 0.58 4.49 -15.63
CA GLU A 83 0.91 3.19 -16.20
C GLU A 83 2.22 2.63 -15.62
N ASP A 84 3.25 3.46 -15.51
CA ASP A 84 4.57 3.05 -14.99
C ASP A 84 4.48 2.63 -13.54
N LEU A 85 3.81 3.43 -12.69
CA LEU A 85 3.63 3.12 -11.27
C LEU A 85 2.82 1.83 -11.07
N VAL A 86 1.71 1.69 -11.78
CA VAL A 86 0.86 0.50 -11.66
C VAL A 86 1.62 -0.74 -12.10
N LYS A 87 2.35 -0.68 -13.22
CA LYS A 87 3.17 -1.80 -13.70
C LYS A 87 4.28 -2.18 -12.72
N GLU A 88 4.91 -1.19 -12.07
CA GLU A 88 5.92 -1.44 -11.02
C GLU A 88 5.31 -2.23 -9.86
N VAL A 89 4.18 -1.75 -9.31
CA VAL A 89 3.52 -2.40 -8.17
C VAL A 89 3.03 -3.80 -8.53
N VAL A 90 2.42 -3.97 -9.72
CA VAL A 90 1.94 -5.30 -10.19
C VAL A 90 3.10 -6.27 -10.35
N ARG A 91 4.24 -5.82 -10.91
CA ARG A 91 5.44 -6.65 -11.07
C ARG A 91 5.99 -7.10 -9.70
N LYS A 92 6.05 -6.21 -8.73
CA LYS A 92 6.47 -6.51 -7.35
C LYS A 92 5.59 -7.59 -6.70
N HIS A 93 4.30 -7.65 -7.05
CA HIS A 93 3.34 -8.61 -6.51
C HIS A 93 3.07 -9.82 -7.41
N SER A 94 3.83 -10.00 -8.50
CA SER A 94 3.57 -11.02 -9.52
C SER A 94 3.49 -12.45 -8.95
N LEU A 95 4.34 -12.77 -7.98
CA LEU A 95 4.36 -14.07 -7.33
C LEU A 95 3.00 -14.43 -6.71
N PHE A 96 2.31 -13.45 -6.09
CA PHE A 96 1.00 -13.68 -5.49
C PHE A 96 -0.09 -13.94 -6.52
N PHE A 97 -0.05 -13.23 -7.66
CA PHE A 97 -0.97 -13.47 -8.77
C PHE A 97 -0.82 -14.90 -9.30
N ILE A 98 0.43 -15.32 -9.55
CA ILE A 98 0.75 -16.66 -10.07
C ILE A 98 0.30 -17.75 -9.10
N GLN A 99 0.66 -17.63 -7.82
CA GLN A 99 0.37 -18.66 -6.83
C GLN A 99 -1.13 -18.80 -6.53
N LYS A 100 -1.88 -17.69 -6.58
CA LYS A 100 -3.33 -17.70 -6.38
C LYS A 100 -4.12 -17.97 -7.66
N GLY A 101 -3.47 -17.99 -8.83
CA GLY A 101 -4.14 -18.11 -10.13
C GLY A 101 -5.09 -16.95 -10.42
N LEU A 102 -4.75 -15.73 -9.93
CA LEU A 102 -5.56 -14.54 -10.15
C LEU A 102 -5.20 -13.86 -11.46
N THR A 103 -6.21 -13.33 -12.16
CA THR A 103 -6.00 -12.50 -13.34
C THR A 103 -5.75 -11.05 -12.95
N ILE A 104 -4.98 -10.35 -13.79
CA ILE A 104 -4.79 -8.89 -13.70
C ILE A 104 -5.14 -8.26 -15.05
N ASN A 105 -5.97 -7.24 -15.03
CA ASN A 105 -6.34 -6.47 -16.21
C ASN A 105 -5.99 -5.00 -15.99
N LEU A 106 -5.20 -4.42 -16.91
CA LEU A 106 -4.74 -3.04 -16.86
C LEU A 106 -5.21 -2.33 -18.12
N HIS A 107 -5.96 -1.22 -17.99
CA HIS A 107 -6.42 -0.45 -19.14
C HIS A 107 -6.58 1.03 -18.80
N ASP A 108 -6.55 1.87 -19.83
CA ASP A 108 -6.74 3.32 -19.76
C ASP A 108 -5.74 4.04 -18.82
N LEU A 109 -4.54 3.49 -18.63
CA LEU A 109 -3.53 3.99 -17.67
C LEU A 109 -2.51 4.96 -18.29
N ASP A 110 -2.52 5.17 -19.61
CA ASP A 110 -1.63 6.15 -20.28
C ASP A 110 -2.06 7.59 -19.97
N VAL A 111 -1.99 7.93 -18.69
CA VAL A 111 -2.41 9.22 -18.16
C VAL A 111 -1.34 9.74 -17.23
N LYS A 112 -1.07 11.06 -17.31
CA LYS A 112 -0.21 11.76 -16.38
C LYS A 112 -1.04 12.53 -15.37
N VAL A 113 -0.68 12.36 -14.10
CA VAL A 113 -1.27 13.07 -12.97
C VAL A 113 -0.20 13.88 -12.24
N VAL A 114 -0.59 14.95 -11.56
CA VAL A 114 0.31 15.69 -10.67
C VAL A 114 0.26 15.06 -9.29
N SER A 115 1.36 14.50 -8.86
CA SER A 115 1.45 13.86 -7.54
C SER A 115 2.91 13.67 -7.13
N ASP A 116 3.13 13.19 -5.91
CA ASP A 116 4.42 12.63 -5.49
C ASP A 116 4.45 11.14 -5.83
N GLU A 117 5.43 10.74 -6.64
CA GLU A 117 5.56 9.38 -7.14
C GLU A 117 5.74 8.36 -6.02
N LYS A 118 6.59 8.65 -5.03
CA LYS A 118 6.88 7.73 -3.92
C LYS A 118 5.63 7.49 -3.07
N TRP A 119 4.92 8.56 -2.72
CA TRP A 119 3.73 8.47 -1.89
C TRP A 119 2.54 7.87 -2.63
N LEU A 120 2.38 8.18 -3.91
CA LEU A 120 1.34 7.56 -4.74
C LEU A 120 1.58 6.06 -4.90
N LEU A 121 2.83 5.64 -5.11
CA LEU A 121 3.24 4.24 -5.17
C LEU A 121 2.86 3.49 -3.88
N VAL A 122 3.06 4.11 -2.71
CA VAL A 122 2.63 3.55 -1.42
C VAL A 122 1.13 3.30 -1.38
N ILE A 123 0.31 4.27 -1.81
CA ILE A 123 -1.15 4.08 -1.81
C ILE A 123 -1.54 2.90 -2.72
N ILE A 124 -1.03 2.88 -3.96
CA ILE A 124 -1.32 1.82 -4.93
C ILE A 124 -0.91 0.45 -4.38
N GLU A 125 0.27 0.36 -3.76
CA GLU A 125 0.79 -0.87 -3.16
C GLU A 125 -0.09 -1.37 -2.02
N GLN A 126 -0.52 -0.50 -1.10
CA GLN A 126 -1.40 -0.89 0.01
C GLN A 126 -2.78 -1.35 -0.48
N VAL A 127 -3.34 -0.68 -1.47
CA VAL A 127 -4.63 -1.06 -2.07
C VAL A 127 -4.51 -2.39 -2.80
N LEU A 128 -3.48 -2.58 -3.64
CA LEU A 128 -3.27 -3.84 -4.37
C LEU A 128 -3.00 -5.00 -3.40
N SER A 129 -2.21 -4.80 -2.37
CA SER A 129 -1.95 -5.80 -1.32
C SER A 129 -3.25 -6.25 -0.64
N ASN A 130 -4.17 -5.32 -0.34
CA ASN A 130 -5.48 -5.65 0.19
C ASN A 130 -6.33 -6.43 -0.81
N SER A 131 -6.39 -6.01 -2.07
CA SER A 131 -7.11 -6.72 -3.12
C SER A 131 -6.61 -8.17 -3.27
N LEU A 132 -5.28 -8.37 -3.32
CA LEU A 132 -4.67 -9.70 -3.37
C LEU A 132 -4.98 -10.54 -2.14
N LYS A 133 -5.01 -9.93 -0.96
CA LYS A 133 -5.29 -10.61 0.30
C LYS A 133 -6.71 -11.17 0.34
N TYR A 134 -7.69 -10.37 -0.07
CA TYR A 134 -9.11 -10.69 0.06
C TYR A 134 -9.74 -11.32 -1.18
N THR A 135 -8.98 -11.47 -2.28
CA THR A 135 -9.41 -12.18 -3.48
C THR A 135 -8.86 -13.60 -3.46
N LYS A 136 -9.76 -14.59 -3.50
CA LYS A 136 -9.41 -16.02 -3.52
C LYS A 136 -9.43 -16.60 -4.93
N SER A 137 -10.29 -16.06 -5.80
CA SER A 137 -10.47 -16.48 -7.19
C SER A 137 -10.97 -15.32 -8.04
N GLY A 138 -10.80 -15.39 -9.36
CA GLY A 138 -11.12 -14.32 -10.28
C GLY A 138 -9.94 -13.41 -10.53
N GLY A 139 -10.06 -12.10 -10.29
CA GLY A 139 -8.96 -11.18 -10.62
C GLY A 139 -9.10 -9.78 -10.07
N ILE A 140 -8.14 -8.97 -10.48
CA ILE A 140 -8.05 -7.55 -10.15
C ILE A 140 -8.01 -6.77 -11.47
N GLU A 141 -8.74 -5.67 -11.50
CA GLU A 141 -8.80 -4.74 -12.62
C GLU A 141 -8.32 -3.37 -12.14
N ILE A 142 -7.37 -2.77 -12.85
CA ILE A 142 -6.84 -1.43 -12.53
C ILE A 142 -7.00 -0.56 -13.75
N TYR A 143 -7.72 0.55 -13.61
CA TYR A 143 -8.03 1.44 -14.72
C TYR A 143 -8.17 2.89 -14.27
N PHE A 144 -8.03 3.81 -15.23
CA PHE A 144 -8.28 5.22 -15.01
C PHE A 144 -9.60 5.64 -15.67
N LYS A 145 -10.45 6.29 -14.90
CA LYS A 145 -11.74 6.82 -15.37
C LYS A 145 -12.19 7.99 -14.49
N ASP A 146 -12.90 8.96 -15.07
CA ASP A 146 -13.49 10.09 -14.34
C ASP A 146 -12.51 10.80 -13.39
N ASN A 147 -11.29 11.05 -13.87
CA ASN A 147 -10.17 11.64 -13.13
C ASN A 147 -9.76 10.83 -11.88
N GLY A 148 -9.98 9.54 -11.86
CA GLY A 148 -9.67 8.61 -10.79
C GLY A 148 -8.95 7.36 -11.26
N LEU A 149 -7.99 6.90 -10.46
CA LEU A 149 -7.41 5.56 -10.57
C LEU A 149 -8.25 4.60 -9.73
N HIS A 150 -8.77 3.56 -10.37
CA HIS A 150 -9.62 2.55 -9.74
C HIS A 150 -8.90 1.22 -9.67
N LEU A 151 -8.88 0.62 -8.48
CA LEU A 151 -8.42 -0.75 -8.25
C LEU A 151 -9.64 -1.56 -7.79
N LYS A 152 -10.11 -2.45 -8.66
CA LYS A 152 -11.31 -3.27 -8.46
C LYS A 152 -10.92 -4.73 -8.34
N ASP A 153 -11.34 -5.38 -7.28
CA ASP A 153 -11.15 -6.81 -7.07
C ASP A 153 -12.48 -7.57 -7.09
N SER A 154 -12.41 -8.87 -7.39
CA SER A 154 -13.52 -9.81 -7.32
C SER A 154 -13.55 -10.59 -6.00
N GLY A 155 -13.05 -9.99 -4.92
CA GLY A 155 -12.90 -10.62 -3.63
C GLY A 155 -14.19 -10.76 -2.82
N ILE A 156 -14.01 -11.05 -1.54
CA ILE A 156 -15.13 -11.34 -0.62
C ILE A 156 -16.02 -10.12 -0.33
N GLY A 157 -15.56 -8.92 -0.68
CA GLY A 157 -16.25 -7.66 -0.36
C GLY A 157 -16.23 -7.30 1.13
N ILE A 158 -16.83 -6.16 1.45
CA ILE A 158 -16.86 -5.55 2.77
C ILE A 158 -18.31 -5.35 3.19
N LYS A 159 -18.65 -5.63 4.44
CA LYS A 159 -19.97 -5.36 4.99
C LYS A 159 -20.23 -3.85 5.04
N ASN A 160 -21.46 -3.42 4.75
CA ASN A 160 -21.85 -2.00 4.79
C ASN A 160 -21.55 -1.35 6.16
N SER A 161 -21.71 -2.08 7.27
CA SER A 161 -21.35 -1.60 8.61
C SER A 161 -19.88 -1.25 8.79
N ASP A 162 -19.01 -1.85 7.97
CA ASP A 162 -17.57 -1.71 8.09
C ASP A 162 -16.99 -0.67 7.09
N ILE A 163 -17.71 -0.38 5.99
CA ILE A 163 -17.23 0.50 4.91
C ILE A 163 -16.79 1.88 5.44
N LEU A 164 -17.55 2.49 6.33
CA LEU A 164 -17.23 3.81 6.89
C LEU A 164 -15.99 3.79 7.79
N ARG A 165 -15.60 2.61 8.27
CA ARG A 165 -14.53 2.43 9.25
C ARG A 165 -13.23 1.89 8.67
N VAL A 166 -13.21 1.48 7.40
CA VAL A 166 -12.01 0.85 6.79
C VAL A 166 -10.78 1.75 6.77
N PHE A 167 -10.97 3.07 6.85
CA PHE A 167 -9.90 4.05 6.93
C PHE A 167 -9.55 4.47 8.38
N GLU A 168 -10.22 3.92 9.41
CA GLU A 168 -9.87 4.17 10.81
C GLU A 168 -8.58 3.44 11.18
N ARG A 169 -7.76 4.06 12.03
CA ARG A 169 -6.50 3.48 12.53
C ARG A 169 -6.75 2.18 13.29
N GLY A 170 -6.06 1.11 12.86
CA GLY A 170 -6.15 -0.19 13.52
C GLY A 170 -7.47 -0.93 13.26
N PHE A 171 -8.33 -0.41 12.39
CA PHE A 171 -9.56 -1.10 12.04
C PHE A 171 -9.24 -2.33 11.19
N SER A 172 -9.63 -3.46 11.69
CA SER A 172 -9.58 -4.75 11.01
C SER A 172 -11.01 -5.30 11.03
N GLY A 173 -11.72 -5.19 9.91
CA GLY A 173 -13.09 -5.67 9.77
C GLY A 173 -13.23 -7.15 10.16
N TYR A 174 -14.46 -7.66 10.15
CA TYR A 174 -14.77 -9.05 10.54
C TYR A 174 -13.81 -10.07 9.86
N ASN A 175 -13.54 -9.90 8.57
CA ASN A 175 -12.68 -10.80 7.80
C ASN A 175 -11.19 -10.70 8.21
N GLY A 176 -10.71 -9.51 8.56
CA GLY A 176 -9.32 -9.31 8.98
C GLY A 176 -9.02 -9.87 10.37
N ARG A 177 -10.03 -9.87 11.28
CA ARG A 177 -9.92 -10.49 12.60
C ARG A 177 -9.90 -12.02 12.53
N LEU A 178 -10.65 -12.61 11.62
CA LEU A 178 -10.66 -14.06 11.41
C LEU A 178 -9.34 -14.61 10.89
N THR A 179 -8.62 -13.82 10.05
CA THR A 179 -7.37 -14.26 9.42
C THR A 179 -6.13 -13.90 10.23
N GLN A 180 -6.24 -13.07 11.28
CA GLN A 180 -5.11 -12.51 12.07
C GLN A 180 -4.01 -11.83 11.21
N GLN A 181 -4.30 -11.53 9.95
CA GLN A 181 -3.33 -11.07 8.96
C GLN A 181 -3.42 -9.57 8.64
N SER A 182 -4.18 -8.77 9.42
CA SER A 182 -4.35 -7.34 9.14
C SER A 182 -3.88 -6.49 10.30
N SER A 183 -2.93 -5.60 10.06
CA SER A 183 -2.54 -4.56 11.02
C SER A 183 -3.58 -3.45 11.17
N GLY A 184 -4.52 -3.32 10.20
CA GLY A 184 -5.45 -2.19 10.13
C GLY A 184 -4.78 -0.85 9.84
N LEU A 185 -3.53 -0.85 9.38
CA LEU A 185 -2.76 0.37 9.12
C LEU A 185 -2.71 0.73 7.63
N GLY A 186 -2.84 -0.22 6.71
CA GLY A 186 -2.63 0.02 5.27
C GLY A 186 -3.59 1.05 4.69
N LEU A 187 -4.90 0.84 4.78
CA LEU A 187 -5.89 1.80 4.27
C LEU A 187 -5.91 3.12 5.06
N TYR A 188 -5.68 3.07 6.37
CA TYR A 188 -5.51 4.27 7.18
C TYR A 188 -4.34 5.13 6.65
N LEU A 189 -3.19 4.51 6.41
CA LEU A 189 -2.01 5.17 5.83
C LEU A 189 -2.32 5.72 4.44
N SER A 190 -2.98 4.94 3.59
CA SER A 190 -3.41 5.36 2.25
C SER A 190 -4.29 6.60 2.29
N LYS A 191 -5.25 6.66 3.22
CA LYS A 191 -6.11 7.85 3.41
C LYS A 191 -5.30 9.07 3.86
N LYS A 192 -4.41 8.91 4.84
CA LYS A 192 -3.56 9.98 5.32
C LYS A 192 -2.64 10.55 4.24
N ILE A 193 -2.02 9.68 3.45
CA ILE A 193 -1.17 10.09 2.32
C ILE A 193 -2.02 10.83 1.26
N ALA A 194 -3.17 10.27 0.88
CA ALA A 194 -4.05 10.90 -0.10
C ALA A 194 -4.46 12.32 0.35
N ASP A 195 -4.87 12.48 1.61
CA ASP A 195 -5.22 13.78 2.18
C ASP A 195 -4.06 14.78 2.13
N GLN A 196 -2.84 14.34 2.43
CA GLN A 196 -1.63 15.16 2.38
C GLN A 196 -1.24 15.56 0.94
N LEU A 197 -1.49 14.67 -0.03
CA LEU A 197 -1.30 14.95 -1.45
C LEU A 197 -2.40 15.81 -2.06
N GLY A 198 -3.48 16.09 -1.31
CA GLY A 198 -4.66 16.78 -1.82
C GLY A 198 -5.49 15.92 -2.77
N HIS A 199 -5.39 14.58 -2.66
CA HIS A 199 -6.21 13.63 -3.41
C HIS A 199 -7.33 13.11 -2.53
N ASP A 200 -8.42 12.63 -3.16
CA ASP A 200 -9.48 11.95 -2.42
C ASP A 200 -9.39 10.43 -2.64
N ILE A 201 -9.59 9.66 -1.60
CA ILE A 201 -9.67 8.20 -1.67
C ILE A 201 -11.02 7.73 -1.17
N SER A 202 -11.69 6.92 -1.97
CA SER A 202 -13.00 6.37 -1.67
C SER A 202 -13.03 4.85 -1.86
N ILE A 203 -14.02 4.21 -1.26
CA ILE A 203 -14.20 2.76 -1.36
C ILE A 203 -15.68 2.44 -1.63
N SER A 204 -15.92 1.52 -2.55
CA SER A 204 -17.21 0.93 -2.84
C SER A 204 -17.08 -0.58 -2.80
N SER A 205 -17.96 -1.26 -2.09
CA SER A 205 -17.87 -2.71 -1.92
C SER A 205 -19.23 -3.33 -1.68
N GLN A 206 -19.37 -4.56 -2.16
CA GLN A 206 -20.53 -5.41 -1.90
C GLN A 206 -20.06 -6.81 -1.53
N VAL A 207 -20.60 -7.36 -0.43
CA VAL A 207 -20.24 -8.72 0.02
C VAL A 207 -20.50 -9.72 -1.12
N GLY A 208 -19.48 -10.52 -1.41
CA GLY A 208 -19.51 -11.55 -2.46
C GLY A 208 -19.30 -11.02 -3.89
N GLN A 209 -19.20 -9.71 -4.10
CA GLN A 209 -18.96 -9.12 -5.44
C GLN A 209 -17.59 -8.44 -5.57
N GLY A 210 -16.93 -8.17 -4.43
CA GLY A 210 -15.62 -7.54 -4.39
C GLY A 210 -15.63 -6.10 -3.92
N THR A 211 -14.51 -5.44 -4.13
CA THR A 211 -14.24 -4.08 -3.65
C THR A 211 -13.60 -3.25 -4.75
N THR A 212 -13.97 -1.99 -4.83
CA THR A 212 -13.31 -0.97 -5.66
C THR A 212 -12.81 0.13 -4.76
N VAL A 213 -11.49 0.37 -4.79
CA VAL A 213 -10.87 1.55 -4.17
C VAL A 213 -10.54 2.53 -5.28
N SER A 214 -10.91 3.79 -5.10
CA SER A 214 -10.74 4.85 -6.10
C SER A 214 -9.91 5.98 -5.51
N ILE A 215 -8.89 6.41 -6.24
CA ILE A 215 -8.03 7.55 -5.91
C ILE A 215 -8.35 8.65 -6.91
N HIS A 216 -9.03 9.72 -6.49
CA HIS A 216 -9.40 10.85 -7.34
C HIS A 216 -8.36 11.96 -7.22
N PHE A 217 -7.80 12.35 -8.36
CA PHE A 217 -6.77 13.37 -8.44
C PHE A 217 -7.40 14.76 -8.51
N GLN A 218 -6.98 15.67 -7.63
CA GLN A 218 -7.38 17.08 -7.77
C GLN A 218 -6.62 17.70 -8.95
N LYS A 219 -7.28 18.60 -9.68
CA LYS A 219 -6.64 19.40 -10.73
C LYS A 219 -5.70 20.43 -10.08
N GLN A 220 -4.53 19.98 -9.66
CA GLN A 220 -3.47 20.89 -9.23
C GLN A 220 -2.82 21.49 -10.50
N LYS A 221 -2.80 22.82 -10.61
CA LYS A 221 -1.92 23.50 -11.55
C LYS A 221 -0.52 23.47 -10.96
N LEU A 222 0.42 22.81 -11.62
CA LEU A 222 1.83 23.06 -11.36
C LEU A 222 2.05 24.56 -11.62
N ALA A 223 2.49 25.33 -10.62
CA ALA A 223 3.04 26.64 -10.86
C ALA A 223 4.32 26.41 -11.69
N ILE A 224 4.22 26.63 -12.98
CA ILE A 224 5.38 26.66 -13.88
C ILE A 224 5.96 28.06 -13.70
N ASP A 225 7.03 28.17 -12.91
CA ASP A 225 7.93 29.34 -12.92
C ASP A 225 8.82 29.31 -14.16
#